data_4113d0c2f2661e2b4aa57836175f551c
#
_entry.id   4113d0c2f2661e2b4aa57836175f551c
#
_cell.length_a   1.000
_cell.length_b   1.000
_cell.length_c   1.000
_cell.angle_alpha   90.00
_cell.angle_beta   90.00
_cell.angle_gamma   90.00
#
_symmetry.space_group_name_H-M   'P 1'
#
loop_
_entity.id
_entity.type
_entity.pdbx_description
1 polymer ?
#
loop_
_entity_poly.entity_id
_entity_poly.type
_entity_poly.pdbx_seq_one_letter_code
_entity_poly.pdbx_strand_id
1 'polypeptide(L)'
;PPKSSTHQSLLLSANKPNVTAIFDTDDDIAAYIKAGKQIRIKLQISNNDNQQLAGVELISSSTNAKATTNAHGEAQLTVGVGETIAINHKGYQEGKFTVKELCPIKDMENPELVRLLLVGEDPVYQIADNMPEFPGGMIACLQYLARNIKYPVTAQKEGAQGKVIVQMVIEKDGSVDHVSIVRSITPELDAEAARVVKSMPKWKPATVKDKAVRCRYTVPVTFKLQ
;
A
#
# COMPACT_ATOMS: atom_id res chain seq x y z
N PRO A 1 -11.55 11.51 -26.23
CA PRO A 1 -11.08 11.88 -24.91
C PRO A 1 -10.99 10.60 -24.08
N PRO A 2 -9.83 10.28 -23.49
CA PRO A 2 -9.69 9.09 -22.71
C PRO A 2 -10.54 9.20 -21.45
N LYS A 3 -11.44 8.22 -21.23
CA LYS A 3 -12.15 8.09 -19.97
C LYS A 3 -11.13 7.70 -18.90
N SER A 4 -10.99 8.51 -17.87
CA SER A 4 -10.16 8.24 -16.71
C SER A 4 -10.61 6.90 -16.08
N SER A 5 -9.71 5.94 -16.03
CA SER A 5 -9.90 4.71 -15.27
C SER A 5 -9.88 5.07 -13.78
N THR A 6 -11.04 5.04 -13.16
CA THR A 6 -11.14 5.18 -11.71
C THR A 6 -10.70 3.85 -11.10
N HIS A 7 -9.53 3.82 -10.48
CA HIS A 7 -9.11 2.70 -9.66
C HIS A 7 -10.03 2.65 -8.43
N GLN A 8 -10.97 1.73 -8.41
CA GLN A 8 -11.67 1.39 -7.18
C GLN A 8 -10.88 0.30 -6.46
N SER A 9 -10.11 0.68 -5.45
CA SER A 9 -9.54 -0.27 -4.51
C SER A 9 -10.66 -0.84 -3.65
N LEU A 10 -10.88 -2.15 -3.78
CA LEU A 10 -11.78 -2.89 -2.91
C LEU A 10 -11.17 -3.01 -1.52
N LEU A 11 -11.64 -2.16 -0.59
CA LEU A 11 -11.36 -2.29 0.82
C LEU A 11 -12.12 -3.49 1.37
N LEU A 12 -11.44 -4.62 1.49
CA LEU A 12 -11.96 -5.77 2.19
C LEU A 12 -11.73 -5.57 3.70
N SER A 13 -12.75 -5.96 4.51
CA SER A 13 -12.82 -5.78 5.97
C SER A 13 -11.51 -6.06 6.71
N ALA A 14 -11.37 -5.48 7.88
CA ALA A 14 -10.24 -5.30 8.81
C ALA A 14 -9.08 -6.33 8.89
N ASN A 15 -9.17 -7.47 8.22
CA ASN A 15 -8.13 -8.53 8.20
C ASN A 15 -7.85 -9.04 6.79
N LYS A 16 -8.10 -8.28 5.74
CA LYS A 16 -7.91 -8.75 4.37
C LYS A 16 -7.00 -7.83 3.59
N PRO A 17 -6.08 -8.38 2.77
CA PRO A 17 -5.22 -7.60 1.90
C PRO A 17 -6.06 -6.77 0.92
N ASN A 18 -5.57 -5.59 0.54
CA ASN A 18 -6.13 -4.83 -0.56
C ASN A 18 -5.83 -5.58 -1.86
N VAL A 19 -6.87 -5.99 -2.56
CA VAL A 19 -6.75 -6.70 -3.84
C VAL A 19 -7.42 -5.90 -4.92
N THR A 20 -6.73 -5.62 -5.98
CA THR A 20 -7.23 -5.12 -7.24
C THR A 20 -7.02 -6.20 -8.29
N ALA A 21 -8.01 -6.54 -9.12
CA ALA A 21 -7.91 -7.55 -10.16
C ALA A 21 -7.78 -6.91 -11.55
N ILE A 22 -6.85 -7.43 -12.36
CA ILE A 22 -6.61 -6.98 -13.73
C ILE A 22 -7.20 -7.99 -14.70
N PHE A 23 -7.93 -7.51 -15.70
CA PHE A 23 -8.55 -8.33 -16.72
C PHE A 23 -7.75 -8.37 -18.02
N ASP A 24 -7.81 -9.51 -18.66
CA ASP A 24 -7.07 -9.82 -19.89
C ASP A 24 -7.74 -9.25 -21.16
N THR A 25 -9.00 -8.85 -21.07
CA THR A 25 -9.79 -8.39 -22.24
C THR A 25 -10.67 -7.20 -21.92
N ASP A 26 -10.90 -6.36 -22.94
CA ASP A 26 -11.81 -5.21 -22.92
C ASP A 26 -13.30 -5.62 -23.01
N ASP A 27 -13.58 -6.91 -23.08
CA ASP A 27 -14.94 -7.42 -23.23
C ASP A 27 -15.79 -7.06 -22.01
N ASP A 28 -17.05 -6.82 -22.28
CA ASP A 28 -18.05 -6.39 -21.32
C ASP A 28 -18.06 -7.26 -20.05
N ILE A 29 -17.47 -6.74 -18.98
CA ILE A 29 -17.36 -7.41 -17.68
C ILE A 29 -18.72 -7.73 -17.10
N ALA A 30 -19.71 -6.89 -17.32
CA ALA A 30 -21.07 -7.16 -16.89
C ALA A 30 -21.63 -8.42 -17.57
N ALA A 31 -21.25 -8.69 -18.81
CA ALA A 31 -21.58 -9.92 -19.51
C ALA A 31 -20.85 -11.13 -18.93
N TYR A 32 -19.58 -10.99 -18.53
CA TYR A 32 -18.83 -12.04 -17.84
C TYR A 32 -19.47 -12.40 -16.49
N ILE A 33 -19.81 -11.40 -15.68
CA ILE A 33 -20.49 -11.57 -14.40
C ILE A 33 -21.81 -12.29 -14.58
N LYS A 34 -22.64 -11.82 -15.51
CA LYS A 34 -23.98 -12.37 -15.78
C LYS A 34 -23.95 -13.77 -16.37
N ALA A 35 -22.94 -14.11 -17.16
CA ALA A 35 -22.77 -15.42 -17.76
C ALA A 35 -22.05 -16.44 -16.88
N GLY A 36 -21.59 -16.08 -15.68
CA GLY A 36 -20.81 -16.96 -14.81
C GLY A 36 -19.47 -17.38 -15.41
N LYS A 37 -18.91 -16.59 -16.33
CA LYS A 37 -17.68 -16.91 -17.01
C LYS A 37 -16.48 -16.74 -16.11
N GLN A 38 -15.42 -17.47 -16.40
CA GLN A 38 -14.12 -17.32 -15.76
C GLN A 38 -13.34 -16.18 -16.38
N ILE A 39 -12.54 -15.52 -15.57
CA ILE A 39 -11.65 -14.43 -15.97
C ILE A 39 -10.24 -14.73 -15.50
N ARG A 40 -9.27 -14.20 -16.22
CA ARG A 40 -7.87 -14.23 -15.81
C ARG A 40 -7.56 -12.98 -14.99
N ILE A 41 -7.03 -13.19 -13.79
CA ILE A 41 -6.55 -12.11 -12.94
C ILE A 41 -5.03 -12.20 -12.78
N LYS A 42 -4.37 -11.07 -12.70
CA LYS A 42 -2.95 -10.95 -12.36
C LYS A 42 -2.83 -10.29 -11.00
N LEU A 43 -2.12 -10.94 -10.07
CA LEU A 43 -1.90 -10.46 -8.71
C LEU A 43 -0.42 -10.25 -8.48
N GLN A 44 -0.09 -9.20 -7.73
CA GLN A 44 1.24 -9.00 -7.17
C GLN A 44 1.14 -9.00 -5.65
N ILE A 45 1.94 -9.84 -5.01
CA ILE A 45 1.88 -10.06 -3.56
C ILE A 45 3.13 -9.53 -2.89
N SER A 46 2.94 -8.73 -1.87
CA SER A 46 4.00 -8.14 -1.05
C SER A 46 3.67 -8.23 0.45
N ASN A 47 4.69 -8.05 1.30
CA ASN A 47 4.51 -7.84 2.73
C ASN A 47 4.27 -6.35 3.05
N ASN A 48 4.13 -6.03 4.34
CA ASN A 48 3.93 -4.65 4.80
C ASN A 48 5.12 -3.72 4.50
N ASP A 49 6.32 -4.26 4.31
CA ASP A 49 7.53 -3.52 3.95
C ASP A 49 7.67 -3.29 2.44
N ASN A 50 6.62 -3.61 1.65
CA ASN A 50 6.60 -3.57 0.19
C ASN A 50 7.59 -4.56 -0.47
N GLN A 51 8.09 -5.53 0.26
CA GLN A 51 8.91 -6.58 -0.33
C GLN A 51 8.02 -7.56 -1.09
N GLN A 52 8.35 -7.84 -2.32
CA GLN A 52 7.63 -8.77 -3.18
C GLN A 52 7.88 -10.21 -2.70
N LEU A 53 6.80 -10.99 -2.60
CA LEU A 53 6.86 -12.34 -2.06
C LEU A 53 6.78 -13.38 -3.16
N ALA A 54 7.88 -14.10 -3.39
CA ALA A 54 7.91 -15.27 -4.24
C ALA A 54 7.42 -16.52 -3.52
N GLY A 55 6.87 -17.49 -4.24
CA GLY A 55 6.45 -18.77 -3.66
C GLY A 55 5.14 -18.72 -2.87
N VAL A 56 4.36 -17.64 -2.99
CA VAL A 56 3.03 -17.54 -2.39
C VAL A 56 2.06 -18.41 -3.18
N GLU A 57 1.37 -19.32 -2.51
CA GLU A 57 0.38 -20.19 -3.12
C GLU A 57 -1.00 -19.52 -3.13
N LEU A 58 -1.64 -19.55 -4.30
CA LEU A 58 -3.00 -19.09 -4.56
C LEU A 58 -3.85 -20.29 -4.93
N ILE A 59 -4.98 -20.48 -4.25
CA ILE A 59 -5.87 -21.61 -4.50
C ILE A 59 -7.30 -21.10 -4.63
N SER A 60 -7.91 -21.34 -5.79
CA SER A 60 -9.31 -21.03 -6.03
C SER A 60 -10.23 -22.02 -5.30
N SER A 61 -11.28 -21.51 -4.66
CA SER A 61 -12.21 -22.31 -3.87
C SER A 61 -13.12 -23.21 -4.70
N SER A 62 -13.42 -22.83 -5.93
CA SER A 62 -14.41 -23.55 -6.75
C SER A 62 -13.75 -24.43 -7.81
N THR A 63 -12.70 -23.94 -8.46
CA THR A 63 -12.03 -24.68 -9.53
C THR A 63 -10.82 -25.48 -9.05
N ASN A 64 -10.38 -25.28 -7.79
CA ASN A 64 -9.09 -25.76 -7.26
C ASN A 64 -7.90 -25.34 -8.14
N ALA A 65 -8.06 -24.36 -9.00
CA ALA A 65 -6.97 -23.79 -9.77
C ALA A 65 -5.91 -23.24 -8.81
N LYS A 66 -4.64 -23.53 -9.12
CA LYS A 66 -3.51 -23.14 -8.28
C LYS A 66 -2.56 -22.27 -9.10
N ALA A 67 -1.98 -21.28 -8.45
CA ALA A 67 -0.88 -20.50 -8.97
C ALA A 67 0.13 -20.23 -7.87
N THR A 68 1.38 -19.96 -8.26
CA THR A 68 2.44 -19.61 -7.30
C THR A 68 3.12 -18.36 -7.81
N THR A 69 3.42 -17.40 -6.91
CA THR A 69 4.08 -16.16 -7.30
C THR A 69 5.53 -16.40 -7.73
N ASN A 70 5.94 -15.67 -8.77
CA ASN A 70 7.31 -15.64 -9.27
C ASN A 70 8.22 -14.78 -8.37
N ALA A 71 9.48 -14.56 -8.78
CA ALA A 71 10.46 -13.74 -8.04
C ALA A 71 10.04 -12.27 -7.86
N HIS A 72 9.10 -11.78 -8.65
CA HIS A 72 8.53 -10.44 -8.56
C HIS A 72 7.22 -10.40 -7.77
N GLY A 73 6.88 -11.50 -7.07
CA GLY A 73 5.63 -11.61 -6.32
C GLY A 73 4.37 -11.70 -7.20
N GLU A 74 4.52 -11.95 -8.51
CA GLU A 74 3.40 -11.97 -9.45
C GLU A 74 2.89 -13.38 -9.70
N ALA A 75 1.57 -13.52 -9.77
CA ALA A 75 0.89 -14.74 -10.21
C ALA A 75 -0.33 -14.41 -11.07
N GLN A 76 -0.70 -15.33 -11.94
CA GLN A 76 -1.92 -15.28 -12.73
C GLN A 76 -2.82 -16.46 -12.39
N LEU A 77 -4.10 -16.22 -12.29
CA LEU A 77 -5.09 -17.24 -11.95
C LEU A 77 -6.37 -16.99 -12.75
N THR A 78 -6.98 -18.07 -13.23
CA THR A 78 -8.29 -18.00 -13.89
C THR A 78 -9.36 -18.33 -12.87
N VAL A 79 -10.29 -17.42 -12.64
CA VAL A 79 -11.29 -17.48 -11.58
C VAL A 79 -12.67 -17.03 -12.04
N GLY A 80 -13.71 -17.48 -11.36
CA GLY A 80 -15.07 -16.96 -11.53
C GLY A 80 -15.36 -15.78 -10.61
N VAL A 81 -16.34 -14.98 -11.00
CA VAL A 81 -16.85 -13.92 -10.12
C VAL A 81 -17.57 -14.57 -8.94
N GLY A 82 -17.30 -14.07 -7.75
CA GLY A 82 -17.82 -14.64 -6.49
C GLY A 82 -16.93 -15.72 -5.89
N GLU A 83 -15.89 -16.17 -6.59
CA GLU A 83 -14.92 -17.11 -6.05
C GLU A 83 -14.12 -16.51 -4.91
N THR A 84 -13.74 -17.39 -3.97
CA THR A 84 -12.78 -17.07 -2.91
C THR A 84 -11.44 -17.70 -3.26
N ILE A 85 -10.38 -16.90 -3.20
CA ILE A 85 -9.01 -17.35 -3.41
C ILE A 85 -8.32 -17.38 -2.06
N ALA A 86 -7.82 -18.55 -1.68
CA ALA A 86 -6.96 -18.71 -0.51
C ALA A 86 -5.51 -18.35 -0.91
N ILE A 87 -4.84 -17.63 -0.03
CA ILE A 87 -3.46 -17.18 -0.23
C ILE A 87 -2.63 -17.69 0.95
N ASN A 88 -1.66 -18.53 0.67
CA ASN A 88 -0.82 -19.16 1.68
C ASN A 88 0.65 -18.92 1.42
N HIS A 89 1.38 -18.55 2.46
CA HIS A 89 2.84 -18.45 2.44
C HIS A 89 3.40 -18.75 3.83
N LYS A 90 4.50 -19.51 3.87
CA LYS A 90 5.14 -19.85 5.14
C LYS A 90 5.55 -18.62 5.93
N GLY A 91 5.13 -18.54 7.18
CA GLY A 91 5.44 -17.41 8.08
C GLY A 91 4.45 -16.23 7.98
N TYR A 92 3.46 -16.32 7.11
CA TYR A 92 2.42 -15.31 6.94
C TYR A 92 1.05 -15.85 7.37
N GLN A 93 0.14 -14.94 7.71
CA GLN A 93 -1.24 -15.28 8.00
C GLN A 93 -1.93 -15.77 6.72
N GLU A 94 -2.83 -16.72 6.83
CA GLU A 94 -3.69 -17.10 5.73
C GLU A 94 -4.50 -15.91 5.22
N GLY A 95 -4.35 -15.59 3.95
CA GLY A 95 -5.15 -14.61 3.25
C GLY A 95 -6.31 -15.27 2.51
N LYS A 96 -7.45 -14.58 2.46
CA LYS A 96 -8.58 -14.94 1.59
C LYS A 96 -9.16 -13.70 0.97
N PHE A 97 -9.47 -13.75 -0.31
CA PHE A 97 -10.27 -12.70 -0.93
C PHE A 97 -11.35 -13.29 -1.85
N THR A 98 -12.44 -12.56 -1.96
CA THR A 98 -13.54 -12.94 -2.84
C THR A 98 -13.58 -11.99 -4.02
N VAL A 99 -13.63 -12.53 -5.21
CA VAL A 99 -13.76 -11.77 -6.45
C VAL A 99 -15.23 -11.32 -6.57
N LYS A 100 -15.58 -10.19 -5.95
CA LYS A 100 -16.97 -9.71 -5.86
C LYS A 100 -17.33 -8.68 -6.91
N GLU A 101 -16.42 -7.76 -7.15
CA GLU A 101 -16.60 -6.64 -8.06
C GLU A 101 -15.31 -6.45 -8.84
N LEU A 102 -15.46 -6.34 -10.12
CA LEU A 102 -14.35 -6.27 -11.03
C LEU A 102 -14.44 -4.96 -11.79
N CYS A 103 -13.45 -4.11 -11.61
CA CYS A 103 -13.25 -2.98 -12.49
C CYS A 103 -12.44 -3.44 -13.70
N PRO A 104 -12.85 -3.08 -14.93
CA PRO A 104 -12.07 -3.32 -16.12
C PRO A 104 -10.77 -2.53 -16.01
N ILE A 105 -9.67 -3.23 -15.95
CA ILE A 105 -8.35 -2.62 -16.02
C ILE A 105 -7.76 -2.99 -17.37
N LYS A 106 -7.53 -1.97 -18.18
CA LYS A 106 -6.97 -2.12 -19.51
C LYS A 106 -5.47 -2.36 -19.53
N ASP A 107 -4.83 -2.26 -18.38
CA ASP A 107 -3.38 -2.19 -18.29
C ASP A 107 -2.83 -3.44 -17.60
N MET A 108 -2.39 -4.40 -18.43
CA MET A 108 -1.70 -5.61 -17.98
C MET A 108 -0.31 -5.32 -17.37
N GLU A 109 0.21 -4.09 -17.51
CA GLU A 109 1.52 -3.72 -16.96
C GLU A 109 1.47 -3.42 -15.47
N ASN A 110 0.28 -3.14 -14.93
CA ASN A 110 0.09 -2.83 -13.52
C ASN A 110 -0.72 -3.92 -12.80
N PRO A 111 -0.06 -4.98 -12.29
CA PRO A 111 -0.74 -6.00 -11.51
C PRO A 111 -1.24 -5.46 -10.18
N GLU A 112 -2.30 -6.05 -9.71
CA GLU A 112 -2.88 -5.67 -8.45
C GLU A 112 -2.09 -6.12 -7.25
N LEU A 113 -1.96 -5.21 -6.30
CA LEU A 113 -1.13 -5.39 -5.12
C LEU A 113 -1.90 -6.06 -3.97
N VAL A 114 -1.51 -7.27 -3.64
CA VAL A 114 -1.98 -7.98 -2.44
C VAL A 114 -0.88 -7.94 -1.38
N ARG A 115 -1.23 -7.55 -0.15
CA ARG A 115 -0.30 -7.57 0.98
C ARG A 115 -0.60 -8.71 1.93
N LEU A 116 0.41 -9.48 2.27
CA LEU A 116 0.35 -10.50 3.30
C LEU A 116 0.91 -9.96 4.62
N LEU A 117 0.32 -10.43 5.72
CA LEU A 117 0.75 -10.15 7.07
C LEU A 117 1.56 -11.31 7.63
N LEU A 118 2.63 -11.02 8.34
CA LEU A 118 3.33 -12.02 9.15
C LEU A 118 2.41 -12.58 10.22
N VAL A 119 2.66 -13.81 10.65
CA VAL A 119 1.90 -14.41 11.76
C VAL A 119 2.08 -13.56 13.01
N GLY A 120 0.96 -13.09 13.57
CA GLY A 120 0.94 -12.20 14.72
C GLY A 120 1.12 -10.71 14.38
N GLU A 121 1.33 -10.34 13.12
CA GLU A 121 1.41 -8.94 12.70
C GLU A 121 0.02 -8.32 12.54
N ASP A 122 -0.14 -7.12 13.06
CA ASP A 122 -1.34 -6.32 12.83
C ASP A 122 -1.32 -5.67 11.44
N PRO A 123 -2.46 -5.60 10.75
CA PRO A 123 -2.54 -4.96 9.43
C PRO A 123 -2.16 -3.48 9.48
N VAL A 124 -1.47 -3.01 8.43
CA VAL A 124 -1.22 -1.59 8.20
C VAL A 124 -2.22 -1.07 7.18
N TYR A 125 -3.11 -0.20 7.63
CA TYR A 125 -4.14 0.40 6.80
C TYR A 125 -3.57 1.49 5.89
N GLN A 126 -4.09 1.60 4.67
CA GLN A 126 -3.81 2.72 3.76
C GLN A 126 -4.83 3.84 3.95
N ILE A 127 -6.07 3.46 4.27
CA ILE A 127 -7.20 4.35 4.52
C ILE A 127 -7.91 3.83 5.77
N ALA A 128 -8.29 4.73 6.65
CA ALA A 128 -9.02 4.45 7.88
C ALA A 128 -10.24 5.38 7.97
N ASP A 129 -11.19 5.06 8.85
CA ASP A 129 -12.37 5.92 9.07
C ASP A 129 -11.93 7.32 9.55
N ASN A 130 -10.95 7.35 10.47
CA ASN A 130 -10.25 8.56 10.85
C ASN A 130 -8.76 8.35 10.59
N MET A 131 -8.18 9.19 9.74
CA MET A 131 -6.75 9.15 9.41
C MET A 131 -5.91 9.63 10.61
N PRO A 132 -4.60 9.25 10.66
CA PRO A 132 -3.70 9.76 11.70
C PRO A 132 -3.59 11.27 11.64
N GLU A 133 -3.48 11.90 12.82
CA GLU A 133 -3.36 13.36 12.91
C GLU A 133 -2.15 13.76 13.77
N PHE A 134 -1.31 14.66 13.24
CA PHE A 134 -0.21 15.26 14.01
C PHE A 134 -0.78 16.16 15.12
N PRO A 135 -0.17 16.22 16.31
CA PRO A 135 -0.59 17.15 17.35
C PRO A 135 -0.66 18.60 16.85
N GLY A 136 -1.87 19.16 16.84
CA GLY A 136 -2.11 20.49 16.25
C GLY A 136 -2.34 20.51 14.74
N GLY A 137 -2.52 19.34 14.12
CA GLY A 137 -2.89 19.19 12.71
C GLY A 137 -1.74 19.36 11.71
N MET A 138 -2.07 19.37 10.42
CA MET A 138 -1.08 19.39 9.35
C MET A 138 -0.19 20.65 9.34
N ILE A 139 -0.74 21.81 9.70
CA ILE A 139 0.04 23.06 9.77
C ILE A 139 1.13 22.94 10.83
N ALA A 140 0.80 22.40 12.01
CA ALA A 140 1.76 22.17 13.09
C ALA A 140 2.83 21.14 12.68
N CYS A 141 2.44 20.10 11.91
CA CYS A 141 3.36 19.13 11.36
C CYS A 141 4.40 19.79 10.43
N LEU A 142 3.96 20.61 9.50
CA LEU A 142 4.84 21.32 8.57
C LEU A 142 5.77 22.30 9.32
N GLN A 143 5.27 22.99 10.34
CA GLN A 143 6.08 23.87 11.18
C GLN A 143 7.10 23.09 12.01
N TYR A 144 6.72 21.92 12.54
CA TYR A 144 7.64 21.04 13.24
C TYR A 144 8.79 20.62 12.32
N LEU A 145 8.47 20.15 11.12
CA LEU A 145 9.49 19.78 10.14
C LEU A 145 10.41 20.96 9.83
N ALA A 146 9.87 22.13 9.49
CA ALA A 146 10.66 23.32 9.15
C ALA A 146 11.61 23.76 10.29
N ARG A 147 11.19 23.62 11.55
CA ARG A 147 12.01 23.98 12.72
C ARG A 147 13.09 22.96 13.07
N ASN A 148 12.87 21.69 12.76
CA ASN A 148 13.75 20.59 13.19
C ASN A 148 14.67 20.06 12.07
N ILE A 149 14.45 20.48 10.82
CA ILE A 149 15.33 20.15 9.70
C ILE A 149 16.69 20.83 9.90
N LYS A 150 17.76 20.05 9.78
CA LYS A 150 19.12 20.52 9.70
C LYS A 150 19.61 20.34 8.26
N TYR A 151 19.78 21.45 7.55
CA TYR A 151 20.21 21.36 6.15
C TYR A 151 21.64 20.84 6.08
N PRO A 152 21.90 19.70 5.37
CA PRO A 152 23.25 19.17 5.26
C PRO A 152 24.18 20.12 4.49
N VAL A 153 25.39 20.32 5.01
CA VAL A 153 26.36 21.27 4.43
C VAL A 153 26.74 20.91 3.00
N THR A 154 26.86 19.62 2.70
CA THR A 154 27.12 19.11 1.35
C THR A 154 26.02 19.50 0.38
N ALA A 155 24.78 19.25 0.74
CA ALA A 155 23.61 19.59 -0.06
C ALA A 155 23.46 21.11 -0.25
N GLN A 156 23.83 21.93 0.74
CA GLN A 156 23.87 23.39 0.61
C GLN A 156 24.89 23.84 -0.44
N LYS A 157 26.11 23.27 -0.39
CA LYS A 157 27.19 23.62 -1.35
C LYS A 157 26.83 23.23 -2.79
N GLU A 158 26.11 22.15 -2.95
CA GLU A 158 25.65 21.63 -4.25
C GLU A 158 24.38 22.31 -4.75
N GLY A 159 23.75 23.16 -3.93
CA GLY A 159 22.49 23.83 -4.28
C GLY A 159 21.29 22.87 -4.36
N ALA A 160 21.40 21.67 -3.75
CA ALA A 160 20.36 20.65 -3.80
C ALA A 160 19.15 21.08 -2.97
N GLN A 161 17.98 21.25 -3.59
CA GLN A 161 16.73 21.65 -2.93
C GLN A 161 15.52 20.95 -3.54
N GLY A 162 14.42 20.90 -2.81
CA GLY A 162 13.18 20.29 -3.27
C GLY A 162 12.38 19.65 -2.15
N LYS A 163 11.54 18.66 -2.51
CA LYS A 163 10.68 17.93 -1.58
C LYS A 163 11.07 16.45 -1.57
N VAL A 164 11.54 15.95 -0.45
CA VAL A 164 11.65 14.53 -0.16
C VAL A 164 10.31 14.03 0.33
N ILE A 165 9.77 12.99 -0.28
CA ILE A 165 8.52 12.39 0.16
C ILE A 165 8.85 11.20 1.05
N VAL A 166 8.45 11.30 2.31
CA VAL A 166 8.70 10.29 3.34
C VAL A 166 7.40 9.58 3.66
N GLN A 167 7.43 8.26 3.60
CA GLN A 167 6.34 7.39 4.02
C GLN A 167 6.70 6.78 5.38
N MET A 168 5.72 6.65 6.24
CA MET A 168 5.85 6.08 7.58
C MET A 168 4.60 5.31 7.98
N VAL A 169 4.70 4.51 9.01
CA VAL A 169 3.55 3.90 9.69
C VAL A 169 3.34 4.62 11.01
N ILE A 170 2.12 5.06 11.24
CA ILE A 170 1.68 5.53 12.56
C ILE A 170 1.09 4.33 13.29
N GLU A 171 1.72 3.95 14.39
CA GLU A 171 1.34 2.82 15.22
C GLU A 171 0.05 3.12 16.02
N LYS A 172 -0.55 2.09 16.62
CA LYS A 172 -1.77 2.21 17.44
C LYS A 172 -1.61 3.15 18.63
N ASP A 173 -0.38 3.30 19.13
CA ASP A 173 -0.04 4.22 20.23
C ASP A 173 0.35 5.62 19.75
N GLY A 174 0.29 5.86 18.44
CA GLY A 174 0.64 7.12 17.79
C GLY A 174 2.13 7.28 17.47
N SER A 175 3.00 6.34 17.82
CA SER A 175 4.42 6.40 17.47
C SER A 175 4.64 6.25 15.98
N VAL A 176 5.75 6.85 15.49
CA VAL A 176 6.17 6.78 14.10
C VAL A 176 7.13 5.59 13.94
N ASP A 177 6.83 4.70 12.99
CA ASP A 177 7.67 3.55 12.65
C ASP A 177 7.75 3.34 11.12
N HIS A 178 8.54 2.36 10.67
CA HIS A 178 8.67 1.95 9.25
C HIS A 178 8.86 3.15 8.30
N VAL A 179 9.81 4.04 8.65
CA VAL A 179 10.12 5.24 7.85
C VAL A 179 10.90 4.86 6.60
N SER A 180 10.37 5.22 5.44
CA SER A 180 10.98 4.97 4.12
C SER A 180 10.85 6.20 3.20
N ILE A 181 11.78 6.32 2.26
CA ILE A 181 11.77 7.39 1.26
C ILE A 181 11.03 6.91 0.01
N VAL A 182 9.95 7.61 -0.35
CA VAL A 182 9.17 7.33 -1.57
C VAL A 182 9.68 8.15 -2.75
N ARG A 183 10.10 9.40 -2.49
CA ARG A 183 10.71 10.27 -3.49
C ARG A 183 11.97 10.88 -2.91
N SER A 184 13.10 10.54 -3.51
CA SER A 184 14.44 10.98 -3.16
C SER A 184 14.83 12.27 -3.90
N ILE A 185 15.80 13.00 -3.31
CA ILE A 185 16.53 14.10 -3.99
C ILE A 185 18.01 13.77 -3.96
N THR A 186 18.63 13.73 -2.77
CA THR A 186 20.00 13.28 -2.55
C THR A 186 20.06 12.41 -1.30
N PRO A 187 21.05 11.51 -1.18
CA PRO A 187 21.18 10.65 0.00
C PRO A 187 21.23 11.43 1.32
N GLU A 188 21.86 12.60 1.34
CA GLU A 188 22.00 13.43 2.53
C GLU A 188 20.66 14.08 2.93
N LEU A 189 19.91 14.61 1.95
CA LEU A 189 18.58 15.17 2.18
C LEU A 189 17.59 14.08 2.61
N ASP A 190 17.69 12.90 2.02
CA ASP A 190 16.85 11.74 2.36
C ASP A 190 17.11 11.26 3.78
N ALA A 191 18.39 11.16 4.17
CA ALA A 191 18.79 10.79 5.54
C ALA A 191 18.28 11.80 6.57
N GLU A 192 18.40 13.10 6.29
CA GLU A 192 17.88 14.15 7.17
C GLU A 192 16.36 14.16 7.23
N ALA A 193 15.67 13.97 6.11
CA ALA A 193 14.22 13.82 6.07
C ALA A 193 13.74 12.63 6.91
N ALA A 194 14.40 11.48 6.77
CA ALA A 194 14.09 10.30 7.58
C ALA A 194 14.35 10.55 9.08
N ARG A 195 15.47 11.23 9.42
CA ARG A 195 15.81 11.57 10.81
C ARG A 195 14.74 12.46 11.46
N VAL A 196 14.35 13.53 10.79
CA VAL A 196 13.36 14.47 11.35
C VAL A 196 11.99 13.84 11.50
N VAL A 197 11.58 12.99 10.56
CA VAL A 197 10.31 12.25 10.65
C VAL A 197 10.32 11.26 11.81
N LYS A 198 11.42 10.52 12.01
CA LYS A 198 11.59 9.61 13.16
C LYS A 198 11.56 10.32 14.51
N SER A 199 11.90 11.61 14.54
CA SER A 199 11.92 12.41 15.79
C SER A 199 10.58 13.08 16.11
N MET A 200 9.53 12.85 15.32
CA MET A 200 8.21 13.42 15.55
C MET A 200 7.60 12.96 16.88
N PRO A 201 6.82 13.82 17.55
CA PRO A 201 6.03 13.42 18.70
C PRO A 201 4.98 12.38 18.31
N LYS A 202 4.36 11.75 19.30
CA LYS A 202 3.25 10.84 19.08
C LYS A 202 2.08 11.54 18.39
N TRP A 203 1.57 10.90 17.35
CA TRP A 203 0.39 11.30 16.61
C TRP A 203 -0.88 10.79 17.28
N LYS A 204 -2.01 11.38 16.99
CA LYS A 204 -3.30 10.73 17.19
C LYS A 204 -3.39 9.58 16.20
N PRO A 205 -3.56 8.32 16.65
CA PRO A 205 -3.57 7.18 15.75
C PRO A 205 -4.81 7.16 14.84
N ALA A 206 -4.71 6.48 13.73
CA ALA A 206 -5.86 6.18 12.89
C ALA A 206 -6.86 5.29 13.64
N THR A 207 -8.15 5.39 13.29
CA THR A 207 -9.17 4.49 13.82
C THR A 207 -10.03 3.88 12.72
N VAL A 208 -10.43 2.62 12.94
CA VAL A 208 -11.44 1.92 12.14
C VAL A 208 -12.44 1.35 13.13
N LYS A 209 -13.73 1.70 12.98
CA LYS A 209 -14.80 1.34 13.93
C LYS A 209 -14.39 1.66 15.37
N ASP A 210 -13.88 2.87 15.59
CA ASP A 210 -13.42 3.42 16.88
C ASP A 210 -12.24 2.67 17.54
N LYS A 211 -11.63 1.71 16.85
CA LYS A 211 -10.43 1.01 17.32
C LYS A 211 -9.19 1.61 16.68
N ALA A 212 -8.18 1.90 17.50
CA ALA A 212 -6.88 2.35 17.01
C ALA A 212 -6.23 1.28 16.12
N VAL A 213 -5.76 1.69 14.95
CA VAL A 213 -5.12 0.83 13.95
C VAL A 213 -3.79 1.42 13.50
N ARG A 214 -2.90 0.55 13.01
CA ARG A 214 -1.68 0.95 12.32
C ARG A 214 -2.06 1.53 10.96
N CYS A 215 -1.52 2.70 10.62
CA CYS A 215 -1.88 3.34 9.36
C CYS A 215 -0.66 3.92 8.67
N ARG A 216 -0.58 3.72 7.37
CA ARG A 216 0.45 4.31 6.53
C ARG A 216 0.14 5.76 6.26
N TYR A 217 1.14 6.61 6.42
CA TYR A 217 1.01 8.04 6.18
C TYR A 217 2.23 8.57 5.41
N THR A 218 2.01 9.65 4.67
CA THR A 218 3.07 10.24 3.83
C THR A 218 3.15 11.72 4.07
N VAL A 219 4.36 12.22 4.29
CA VAL A 219 4.61 13.65 4.52
C VAL A 219 5.68 14.19 3.55
N PRO A 220 5.48 15.41 3.01
CA PRO A 220 6.51 16.10 2.25
C PRO A 220 7.47 16.83 3.21
N VAL A 221 8.75 16.54 3.11
CA VAL A 221 9.83 17.28 3.79
C VAL A 221 10.47 18.23 2.79
N THR A 222 10.30 19.52 2.99
CA THR A 222 10.74 20.54 2.03
C THR A 222 12.10 21.10 2.44
N PHE A 223 13.05 21.01 1.52
CA PHE A 223 14.37 21.64 1.62
C PHE A 223 14.43 22.83 0.66
N LYS A 224 14.66 24.01 1.21
CA LYS A 224 14.76 25.26 0.43
C LYS A 224 15.96 26.06 0.95
N LEU A 225 16.81 26.46 0.03
CA LEU A 225 17.93 27.38 0.33
C LEU A 225 17.35 28.79 0.51
N GLN A 226 17.88 29.50 1.50
CA GLN A 226 17.56 30.92 1.76
C GLN A 226 18.50 31.81 0.95
#